data_e4321a38731acbb9ff1f3e6d1c7e4185
#
_entry.id   e4321a38731acbb9ff1f3e6d1c7e4185
#
_cell.length_a   1.000
_cell.length_b   1.000
_cell.length_c   1.000
_cell.angle_alpha   90.00
_cell.angle_beta   90.00
_cell.angle_gamma   90.00
#
_symmetry.space_group_name_H-M   'P 1'
#
loop_
_entity.id
_entity.type
_entity.pdbx_description
1 polymer ?
#
loop_
_entity_poly.entity_id
_entity_poly.type
_entity_poly.pdbx_seq_one_letter_code
_entity_poly.pdbx_strand_id
1 'polypeptide(L)'
;PLITTTLEYDFNGDPSYLRNPRAKEHEVYDFIYDECEEIKSQLGNAGSQTRANYYTALALESRAMLYAGSIAKYNALKTPNIVTPGGEVGIPSDMADGYYQKSLAASREIIEKGGYELYNKEADKGVNFYKMMMDKTGNKEAIWVKDYQNPLKVHSFGYDNVIHHLREDNDNSSCIGPSLGLVEAFDYLDGTPGTLRYKDGDDYIVYDTPSDIFANK
;
A
#
# COMPACT_ATOMS: atom_id res chain seq x y z
N PRO A 1 3.30 -19.59 8.51
CA PRO A 1 2.54 -20.00 9.70
C PRO A 1 2.18 -18.80 10.55
N LEU A 2 1.04 -18.87 11.23
CA LEU A 2 0.65 -17.93 12.25
C LEU A 2 1.11 -18.50 13.59
N ILE A 3 2.09 -17.88 14.22
CA ILE A 3 2.69 -18.36 15.48
C ILE A 3 2.38 -17.32 16.55
N THR A 4 1.45 -17.65 17.43
CA THR A 4 0.97 -16.76 18.50
C THR A 4 1.51 -17.12 19.88
N THR A 5 2.26 -18.23 19.98
CA THR A 5 2.88 -18.69 21.22
C THR A 5 4.36 -18.92 21.02
N THR A 6 5.13 -18.74 22.07
CA THR A 6 6.58 -19.04 22.07
C THR A 6 6.80 -20.53 21.81
N LEU A 7 7.69 -20.82 20.88
CA LEU A 7 8.12 -22.20 20.61
C LEU A 7 9.46 -22.42 21.32
N GLU A 8 9.51 -23.43 22.16
CA GLU A 8 10.73 -23.81 22.88
C GLU A 8 11.25 -25.15 22.38
N TYR A 9 12.56 -25.21 22.08
CA TYR A 9 13.23 -26.44 21.71
C TYR A 9 13.64 -27.19 22.98
N ASP A 10 13.21 -28.44 23.11
CA ASP A 10 13.44 -29.28 24.30
C ASP A 10 14.74 -30.05 24.32
N PHE A 11 15.59 -29.90 23.30
CA PHE A 11 16.88 -30.53 23.12
C PHE A 11 16.86 -32.08 23.07
N ASN A 12 15.70 -32.69 22.81
CA ASN A 12 15.57 -34.13 22.68
C ASN A 12 16.00 -34.71 21.32
N GLY A 13 16.52 -33.86 20.42
CA GLY A 13 17.03 -34.27 19.11
C GLY A 13 15.97 -34.39 18.02
N ASP A 14 14.68 -34.31 18.31
CA ASP A 14 13.58 -34.30 17.34
C ASP A 14 12.89 -32.96 17.28
N PRO A 15 13.11 -32.11 16.24
CA PRO A 15 12.48 -30.83 16.09
C PRO A 15 11.09 -30.89 15.44
N SER A 16 10.51 -32.06 15.23
CA SER A 16 9.27 -32.25 14.46
C SER A 16 8.08 -31.48 15.07
N TYR A 17 8.02 -31.36 16.40
CA TYR A 17 6.99 -30.61 17.12
C TYR A 17 7.07 -29.09 16.91
N LEU A 18 8.20 -28.57 16.43
CA LEU A 18 8.37 -27.15 16.06
C LEU A 18 7.86 -26.85 14.64
N ARG A 19 7.49 -27.88 13.89
CA ARG A 19 6.98 -27.70 12.53
C ARG A 19 5.57 -27.17 12.56
N ASN A 20 5.42 -25.89 12.22
CA ASN A 20 4.11 -25.27 12.08
C ASN A 20 3.69 -25.26 10.60
N PRO A 21 2.51 -25.77 10.26
CA PRO A 21 1.97 -25.67 8.92
C PRO A 21 1.73 -24.19 8.55
N ARG A 22 1.64 -23.91 7.27
CA ARG A 22 1.21 -22.57 6.83
C ARG A 22 -0.25 -22.36 7.21
N ALA A 23 -0.55 -21.20 7.77
CA ALA A 23 -1.93 -20.77 7.97
C ALA A 23 -2.60 -20.51 6.61
N LYS A 24 -3.89 -20.61 6.54
CA LYS A 24 -4.66 -20.16 5.37
C LYS A 24 -4.53 -18.66 5.22
N GLU A 25 -4.59 -18.16 3.99
CA GLU A 25 -4.41 -16.75 3.74
C GLU A 25 -5.47 -15.90 4.45
N HIS A 26 -6.73 -16.31 4.41
CA HIS A 26 -7.79 -15.59 5.12
C HIS A 26 -7.59 -15.56 6.65
N GLU A 27 -7.06 -16.66 7.25
CA GLU A 27 -6.80 -16.70 8.70
C GLU A 27 -5.77 -15.64 9.12
N VAL A 28 -4.80 -15.34 8.25
CA VAL A 28 -3.81 -14.27 8.52
C VAL A 28 -4.45 -12.89 8.45
N TYR A 29 -5.35 -12.65 7.48
CA TYR A 29 -6.06 -11.39 7.38
C TYR A 29 -7.07 -11.21 8.53
N ASP A 30 -7.77 -12.27 8.92
CA ASP A 30 -8.67 -12.25 10.07
C ASP A 30 -7.91 -11.94 11.35
N PHE A 31 -6.74 -12.55 11.55
CA PHE A 31 -5.85 -12.24 12.68
C PHE A 31 -5.43 -10.76 12.69
N ILE A 32 -5.04 -10.19 11.54
CA ILE A 32 -4.68 -8.76 11.47
C ILE A 32 -5.87 -7.89 11.87
N TYR A 33 -7.07 -8.23 11.41
CA TYR A 33 -8.29 -7.51 11.77
C TYR A 33 -8.57 -7.58 13.28
N ASP A 34 -8.57 -8.76 13.84
CA ASP A 34 -8.87 -9.00 15.26
C ASP A 34 -7.85 -8.29 16.16
N GLU A 35 -6.55 -8.35 15.85
CA GLU A 35 -5.51 -7.62 16.58
C GLU A 35 -5.71 -6.10 16.52
N CYS A 36 -6.04 -5.55 15.33
CA CYS A 36 -6.32 -4.12 15.19
C CYS A 36 -7.53 -3.70 16.04
N GLU A 37 -8.61 -4.49 16.02
CA GLU A 37 -9.81 -4.24 16.82
C GLU A 37 -9.51 -4.29 18.33
N GLU A 38 -8.70 -5.24 18.78
CA GLU A 38 -8.34 -5.37 20.19
C GLU A 38 -7.50 -4.20 20.69
N ILE A 39 -6.47 -3.80 19.92
CA ILE A 39 -5.49 -2.82 20.38
C ILE A 39 -5.90 -1.36 20.14
N LYS A 40 -6.77 -1.06 19.16
CA LYS A 40 -7.05 0.32 18.74
C LYS A 40 -7.49 1.23 19.89
N SER A 41 -8.33 0.73 20.80
CA SER A 41 -8.79 1.49 21.96
C SER A 41 -7.69 1.76 23.00
N GLN A 42 -6.66 0.91 23.04
CA GLN A 42 -5.53 1.03 23.97
C GLN A 42 -4.47 2.01 23.46
N LEU A 43 -4.40 2.24 22.13
CA LEU A 43 -3.44 3.15 21.53
C LEU A 43 -3.77 4.64 21.77
N GLY A 44 -5.02 4.96 22.07
CA GLY A 44 -5.48 6.35 22.25
C GLY A 44 -5.46 7.19 20.97
N ASN A 45 -5.97 8.41 21.09
CA ASN A 45 -6.10 9.34 19.94
C ASN A 45 -5.08 10.48 19.97
N ALA A 46 -4.36 10.63 21.08
CA ALA A 46 -3.44 11.75 21.25
C ALA A 46 -2.00 11.33 20.93
N GLY A 47 -1.23 12.24 20.38
CA GLY A 47 0.19 12.06 20.27
C GLY A 47 0.81 12.46 18.94
N SER A 48 2.04 12.09 18.78
CA SER A 48 2.84 12.35 17.59
C SER A 48 2.40 11.44 16.43
N GLN A 49 2.33 12.00 15.23
CA GLN A 49 2.12 11.23 13.98
C GLN A 49 3.23 10.18 13.72
N THR A 50 4.33 10.22 14.47
CA THR A 50 5.42 9.23 14.38
C THR A 50 5.21 7.99 15.25
N ARG A 51 4.17 7.95 16.06
CA ARG A 51 3.76 6.80 16.85
C ARG A 51 2.40 6.30 16.42
N ALA A 52 2.22 4.99 16.49
CA ALA A 52 0.92 4.38 16.22
C ALA A 52 -0.13 4.92 17.24
N ASN A 53 -1.32 5.21 16.72
CA ASN A 53 -2.47 5.66 17.49
C ASN A 53 -3.73 4.90 17.02
N TYR A 54 -4.88 5.22 17.59
CA TYR A 54 -6.16 4.63 17.22
C TYR A 54 -6.40 4.60 15.70
N TYR A 55 -6.18 5.73 15.02
CA TYR A 55 -6.41 5.84 13.58
C TYR A 55 -5.34 5.15 12.73
N THR A 56 -4.15 4.94 13.28
CA THR A 56 -3.13 4.10 12.62
C THR A 56 -3.58 2.64 12.56
N ALA A 57 -4.19 2.12 13.64
CA ALA A 57 -4.75 0.78 13.65
C ALA A 57 -5.90 0.65 12.63
N LEU A 58 -6.83 1.60 12.61
CA LEU A 58 -7.91 1.64 11.62
C LEU A 58 -7.40 1.75 10.17
N ALA A 59 -6.34 2.51 9.93
CA ALA A 59 -5.76 2.62 8.59
C ALA A 59 -5.11 1.31 8.13
N LEU A 60 -4.43 0.59 9.03
CA LEU A 60 -3.90 -0.74 8.76
C LEU A 60 -5.03 -1.74 8.49
N GLU A 61 -6.06 -1.73 9.33
CA GLU A 61 -7.26 -2.55 9.18
C GLU A 61 -7.94 -2.33 7.84
N SER A 62 -8.25 -1.06 7.51
CA SER A 62 -8.86 -0.69 6.24
C SER A 62 -8.07 -1.23 5.06
N ARG A 63 -6.75 -1.03 5.07
CA ARG A 63 -5.86 -1.49 4.01
C ARG A 63 -5.81 -3.01 3.91
N ALA A 64 -5.65 -3.71 5.03
CA ALA A 64 -5.58 -5.17 5.06
C ALA A 64 -6.90 -5.79 4.55
N MET A 65 -8.03 -5.27 5.00
CA MET A 65 -9.34 -5.77 4.59
C MET A 65 -9.65 -5.47 3.13
N LEU A 66 -9.21 -4.33 2.59
CA LEU A 66 -9.31 -4.02 1.16
C LEU A 66 -8.53 -5.03 0.31
N TYR A 67 -7.31 -5.37 0.74
CA TYR A 67 -6.49 -6.37 0.05
C TYR A 67 -7.12 -7.76 0.13
N ALA A 68 -7.57 -8.19 1.31
CA ALA A 68 -8.24 -9.48 1.48
C ALA A 68 -9.48 -9.61 0.59
N GLY A 69 -10.34 -8.57 0.57
CA GLY A 69 -11.51 -8.51 -0.29
C GLY A 69 -11.16 -8.56 -1.77
N SER A 70 -10.09 -7.86 -2.17
CA SER A 70 -9.63 -7.86 -3.56
C SER A 70 -9.03 -9.21 -3.97
N ILE A 71 -8.24 -9.85 -3.11
CA ILE A 71 -7.71 -11.20 -3.36
C ILE A 71 -8.88 -12.16 -3.54
N ALA A 72 -9.87 -12.15 -2.65
CA ALA A 72 -11.04 -13.01 -2.73
C ALA A 72 -11.81 -12.77 -4.03
N LYS A 73 -12.18 -11.53 -4.33
CA LYS A 73 -13.00 -11.17 -5.48
C LYS A 73 -12.31 -11.49 -6.81
N TYR A 74 -11.08 -11.05 -6.97
CA TYR A 74 -10.38 -11.17 -8.25
C TYR A 74 -9.75 -12.55 -8.48
N ASN A 75 -9.55 -13.32 -7.42
CA ASN A 75 -9.06 -14.70 -7.56
C ASN A 75 -10.05 -15.57 -8.36
N ALA A 76 -11.35 -15.38 -8.16
CA ALA A 76 -12.40 -16.07 -8.93
C ALA A 76 -12.38 -15.74 -10.43
N LEU A 77 -11.78 -14.60 -10.83
CA LEU A 77 -11.70 -14.17 -12.23
C LEU A 77 -10.47 -14.73 -12.96
N LYS A 78 -9.54 -15.35 -12.25
CA LYS A 78 -8.33 -15.92 -12.84
C LYS A 78 -8.58 -17.35 -13.33
N THR A 79 -7.94 -17.70 -14.43
CA THR A 79 -8.01 -19.05 -15.01
C THR A 79 -6.59 -19.56 -15.27
N PRO A 80 -6.08 -20.55 -14.51
CA PRO A 80 -6.73 -21.17 -13.33
C PRO A 80 -6.74 -20.23 -12.12
N ASN A 81 -7.63 -20.49 -11.18
CA ASN A 81 -7.64 -19.80 -9.89
C ASN A 81 -6.31 -20.03 -9.16
N ILE A 82 -5.82 -18.99 -8.51
CA ILE A 82 -4.65 -19.10 -7.63
C ILE A 82 -5.14 -19.44 -6.22
N VAL A 83 -5.48 -20.71 -6.01
CA VAL A 83 -5.87 -21.25 -4.71
C VAL A 83 -5.15 -22.56 -4.53
N THR A 84 -4.39 -22.69 -3.44
CA THR A 84 -3.81 -23.98 -3.05
C THR A 84 -4.87 -24.89 -2.44
N PRO A 85 -4.74 -26.22 -2.54
CA PRO A 85 -5.72 -27.15 -1.97
C PRO A 85 -5.98 -26.98 -0.47
N GLY A 86 -4.98 -26.53 0.29
CA GLY A 86 -5.10 -26.23 1.73
C GLY A 86 -5.57 -24.82 2.05
N GLY A 87 -5.70 -23.95 1.04
CA GLY A 87 -6.09 -22.55 1.23
C GLY A 87 -4.98 -21.64 1.76
N GLU A 88 -3.71 -22.08 1.69
CA GLU A 88 -2.54 -21.28 2.13
C GLU A 88 -2.25 -20.11 1.21
N VAL A 89 -2.78 -20.15 -0.01
CA VAL A 89 -2.77 -19.06 -0.99
C VAL A 89 -4.15 -18.98 -1.62
N GLY A 90 -4.67 -17.77 -1.69
CA GLY A 90 -5.99 -17.48 -2.21
C GLY A 90 -7.08 -17.51 -1.13
N ILE A 91 -8.02 -16.61 -1.26
CA ILE A 91 -9.18 -16.46 -0.36
C ILE A 91 -10.44 -16.85 -1.11
N PRO A 92 -11.36 -17.61 -0.49
CA PRO A 92 -12.66 -17.93 -1.10
C PRO A 92 -13.43 -16.67 -1.52
N SER A 93 -14.03 -16.68 -2.72
CA SER A 93 -14.65 -15.49 -3.29
C SER A 93 -15.90 -15.01 -2.55
N ASP A 94 -16.58 -15.89 -1.84
CA ASP A 94 -17.73 -15.58 -0.99
C ASP A 94 -17.38 -14.74 0.25
N MET A 95 -16.11 -14.69 0.63
CA MET A 95 -15.62 -13.84 1.72
C MET A 95 -15.37 -12.38 1.30
N ALA A 96 -15.38 -12.06 0.01
CA ALA A 96 -14.97 -10.75 -0.51
C ALA A 96 -15.78 -9.59 0.09
N ASP A 97 -17.11 -9.70 0.08
CA ASP A 97 -17.99 -8.62 0.54
C ASP A 97 -17.82 -8.34 2.03
N GLY A 98 -17.60 -9.38 2.85
CA GLY A 98 -17.34 -9.23 4.27
C GLY A 98 -16.06 -8.39 4.54
N TYR A 99 -14.99 -8.65 3.81
CA TYR A 99 -13.76 -7.88 3.91
C TYR A 99 -13.93 -6.44 3.41
N TYR A 100 -14.64 -6.23 2.31
CA TYR A 100 -14.90 -4.87 1.85
C TYR A 100 -15.75 -4.06 2.83
N GLN A 101 -16.72 -4.67 3.50
CA GLN A 101 -17.51 -4.01 4.54
C GLN A 101 -16.65 -3.59 5.74
N LYS A 102 -15.74 -4.45 6.20
CA LYS A 102 -14.78 -4.14 7.26
C LYS A 102 -13.87 -2.97 6.84
N SER A 103 -13.30 -3.01 5.64
CA SER A 103 -12.48 -1.92 5.10
C SER A 103 -13.24 -0.60 5.02
N LEU A 104 -14.49 -0.64 4.54
CA LEU A 104 -15.35 0.54 4.44
C LEU A 104 -15.67 1.14 5.81
N ALA A 105 -15.97 0.29 6.80
CA ALA A 105 -16.26 0.73 8.15
C ALA A 105 -15.08 1.46 8.79
N ALA A 106 -13.87 0.87 8.70
CA ALA A 106 -12.65 1.47 9.20
C ALA A 106 -12.32 2.81 8.51
N SER A 107 -12.42 2.84 7.17
CA SER A 107 -12.18 4.07 6.39
C SER A 107 -13.18 5.16 6.74
N ARG A 108 -14.46 4.83 6.85
CA ARG A 108 -15.51 5.78 7.22
C ARG A 108 -15.25 6.37 8.61
N GLU A 109 -14.87 5.56 9.56
CA GLU A 109 -14.56 6.04 10.92
C GLU A 109 -13.38 7.01 10.93
N ILE A 110 -12.32 6.75 10.14
CA ILE A 110 -11.20 7.69 9.98
C ILE A 110 -11.69 9.03 9.43
N ILE A 111 -12.51 9.01 8.38
CA ILE A 111 -13.01 10.22 7.71
C ILE A 111 -13.94 11.03 8.64
N GLU A 112 -14.86 10.36 9.31
CA GLU A 112 -15.89 11.03 10.12
C GLU A 112 -15.39 11.51 11.48
N LYS A 113 -14.43 10.78 12.08
CA LYS A 113 -14.01 11.03 13.46
C LYS A 113 -12.53 11.39 13.62
N GLY A 114 -11.70 11.14 12.60
CA GLY A 114 -10.25 11.30 12.70
C GLY A 114 -9.76 12.74 12.63
N GLY A 115 -10.57 13.66 12.10
CA GLY A 115 -10.15 15.05 11.87
C GLY A 115 -9.09 15.20 10.80
N TYR A 116 -8.92 14.18 9.95
CA TYR A 116 -8.02 14.22 8.80
C TYR A 116 -8.65 14.96 7.63
N GLU A 117 -7.82 15.65 6.87
CA GLU A 117 -8.26 16.46 5.73
C GLU A 117 -7.21 16.36 4.63
N LEU A 118 -7.65 16.38 3.37
CA LEU A 118 -6.71 16.47 2.24
C LEU A 118 -5.90 17.76 2.33
N TYR A 119 -4.60 17.65 2.11
CA TYR A 119 -3.71 18.80 2.10
C TYR A 119 -4.02 19.69 0.88
N ASN A 120 -4.47 20.91 1.11
CA ASN A 120 -4.87 21.85 0.07
C ASN A 120 -4.56 23.29 0.48
N LYS A 121 -3.27 23.56 0.70
CA LYS A 121 -2.78 24.87 1.15
C LYS A 121 -2.25 25.75 0.02
N GLU A 122 -2.00 25.17 -1.15
CA GLU A 122 -1.39 25.86 -2.29
C GLU A 122 -2.34 25.84 -3.50
N ALA A 123 -2.35 26.93 -4.25
CA ALA A 123 -3.15 27.04 -5.47
C ALA A 123 -2.62 26.14 -6.60
N ASP A 124 -1.29 26.09 -6.77
CA ASP A 124 -0.63 25.18 -7.69
C ASP A 124 -0.63 23.77 -7.10
N LYS A 125 -1.19 22.82 -7.84
CA LYS A 125 -1.37 21.45 -7.36
C LYS A 125 -0.06 20.65 -7.26
N GLY A 126 0.90 20.93 -8.13
CA GLY A 126 2.24 20.31 -8.06
C GLY A 126 3.01 20.80 -6.84
N VAL A 127 2.98 22.12 -6.60
CA VAL A 127 3.55 22.74 -5.39
C VAL A 127 2.85 22.23 -4.13
N ASN A 128 1.53 22.10 -4.17
CA ASN A 128 0.73 21.60 -3.06
C ASN A 128 1.14 20.16 -2.70
N PHE A 129 1.27 19.27 -3.70
CA PHE A 129 1.73 17.90 -3.49
C PHE A 129 3.15 17.83 -2.92
N TYR A 130 4.07 18.62 -3.46
CA TYR A 130 5.43 18.72 -2.93
C TYR A 130 5.46 19.16 -1.47
N LYS A 131 4.72 20.23 -1.14
CA LYS A 131 4.66 20.77 0.22
C LYS A 131 3.98 19.80 1.20
N MET A 132 2.97 19.07 0.75
CA MET A 132 2.33 18.02 1.55
C MET A 132 3.36 16.99 2.06
N MET A 133 4.30 16.58 1.20
CA MET A 133 5.36 15.64 1.58
C MET A 133 6.40 16.24 2.55
N MET A 134 6.57 17.56 2.56
CA MET A 134 7.59 18.27 3.35
C MET A 134 7.06 18.87 4.65
N ASP A 135 5.74 19.08 4.77
CA ASP A 135 5.13 19.72 5.94
C ASP A 135 5.01 18.73 7.11
N LYS A 136 5.89 18.90 8.10
CA LYS A 136 5.95 18.04 9.29
C LYS A 136 4.93 18.39 10.38
N THR A 137 4.34 19.57 10.33
CA THR A 137 3.55 20.09 11.45
C THR A 137 2.12 20.43 11.09
N GLY A 138 1.87 20.72 9.83
CA GLY A 138 0.55 21.14 9.35
C GLY A 138 -0.13 20.17 8.39
N ASN A 139 0.42 18.98 8.22
CA ASN A 139 -0.11 17.96 7.33
C ASN A 139 -1.19 17.14 8.03
N LYS A 140 -2.44 17.49 7.80
CA LYS A 140 -3.59 16.74 8.30
C LYS A 140 -3.96 15.52 7.45
N GLU A 141 -3.35 15.35 6.28
CA GLU A 141 -3.56 14.19 5.44
C GLU A 141 -2.80 12.97 5.95
N ALA A 142 -1.69 13.19 6.65
CA ALA A 142 -0.84 12.13 7.16
C ALA A 142 -1.37 11.53 8.47
N ILE A 143 -1.66 10.24 8.47
CA ILE A 143 -2.10 9.48 9.65
C ILE A 143 -0.89 9.01 10.46
N TRP A 144 0.10 8.44 9.79
CA TRP A 144 1.31 7.91 10.42
C TRP A 144 2.51 8.15 9.51
N VAL A 145 3.56 8.73 10.08
CA VAL A 145 4.77 9.11 9.33
C VAL A 145 6.03 8.59 10.01
N LYS A 146 7.05 8.34 9.21
CA LYS A 146 8.40 8.08 9.66
C LYS A 146 9.28 9.28 9.31
N ASP A 147 9.69 10.02 10.31
CA ASP A 147 10.56 11.18 10.13
C ASP A 147 12.00 10.80 9.85
N TYR A 148 12.63 11.61 9.01
CA TYR A 148 14.04 11.58 8.71
C TYR A 148 14.66 12.94 8.99
N GLN A 149 15.92 12.94 9.42
CA GLN A 149 16.68 14.15 9.72
C GLN A 149 18.16 13.92 9.41
N ASN A 150 18.70 14.69 8.48
CA ASN A 150 20.13 14.70 8.19
C ASN A 150 20.88 15.40 9.36
N PRO A 151 22.02 14.85 9.84
CA PRO A 151 22.67 13.59 9.46
C PRO A 151 22.22 12.38 10.32
N LEU A 152 21.33 12.57 11.30
CA LEU A 152 21.03 11.57 12.33
C LEU A 152 20.33 10.33 11.77
N LYS A 153 19.42 10.51 10.83
CA LYS A 153 18.68 9.44 10.15
C LYS A 153 18.32 9.89 8.76
N VAL A 154 18.95 9.32 7.77
CA VAL A 154 18.71 9.62 6.36
C VAL A 154 18.03 8.45 5.64
N HIS A 155 17.56 8.69 4.43
CA HIS A 155 17.07 7.69 3.49
C HIS A 155 17.75 7.88 2.14
N SER A 156 17.69 6.86 1.31
CA SER A 156 18.27 6.86 -0.03
C SER A 156 17.29 7.23 -1.16
N PHE A 157 16.11 7.76 -0.84
CA PHE A 157 15.05 8.00 -1.82
C PHE A 157 15.52 8.77 -3.05
N GLY A 158 16.25 9.89 -2.86
CA GLY A 158 16.78 10.67 -3.98
C GLY A 158 17.80 9.88 -4.80
N TYR A 159 18.62 9.06 -4.11
CA TYR A 159 19.61 8.20 -4.76
C TYR A 159 18.94 7.10 -5.60
N ASP A 160 17.96 6.43 -5.05
CA ASP A 160 17.29 5.29 -5.70
C ASP A 160 16.40 5.71 -6.87
N ASN A 161 15.86 6.96 -6.83
CA ASN A 161 14.89 7.45 -7.82
C ASN A 161 15.50 8.39 -8.89
N VAL A 162 16.73 8.88 -8.71
CA VAL A 162 17.33 9.76 -9.71
C VAL A 162 17.64 8.99 -10.99
N ILE A 163 17.34 9.59 -12.14
CA ILE A 163 17.63 8.97 -13.43
C ILE A 163 19.14 8.81 -13.64
N HIS A 164 19.53 7.69 -14.27
CA HIS A 164 20.93 7.26 -14.38
C HIS A 164 21.89 8.33 -14.88
N HIS A 165 21.55 9.04 -15.95
CA HIS A 165 22.44 10.04 -16.55
C HIS A 165 22.48 11.40 -15.82
N LEU A 166 21.73 11.56 -14.73
CA LEU A 166 21.88 12.71 -13.84
C LEU A 166 22.78 12.41 -12.64
N ARG A 167 23.40 11.24 -12.59
CA ARG A 167 24.30 10.85 -11.51
C ARG A 167 25.74 10.73 -11.98
N GLU A 168 26.64 11.15 -11.11
CA GLU A 168 28.09 11.06 -11.35
C GLU A 168 28.63 9.64 -11.15
N ASP A 169 28.07 8.90 -10.18
CA ASP A 169 28.40 7.50 -9.93
C ASP A 169 27.43 6.57 -10.64
N ASN A 170 27.95 5.68 -11.48
CA ASN A 170 27.15 4.80 -12.32
C ASN A 170 26.54 3.61 -11.59
N ASP A 171 26.86 3.37 -10.33
CA ASP A 171 26.40 2.19 -9.61
C ASP A 171 25.08 2.46 -8.89
N ASN A 172 24.11 1.61 -9.13
CA ASN A 172 22.83 1.52 -8.40
C ASN A 172 21.86 2.73 -8.52
N SER A 173 21.96 3.55 -9.55
CA SER A 173 20.95 4.58 -9.83
C SER A 173 19.73 4.00 -10.56
N SER A 174 18.58 4.65 -10.41
CA SER A 174 17.31 4.22 -11.05
C SER A 174 16.87 2.81 -10.67
N CYS A 175 17.11 2.42 -9.42
CA CYS A 175 16.67 1.12 -8.91
C CYS A 175 15.15 1.04 -8.77
N ILE A 176 14.49 2.20 -8.63
CA ILE A 176 13.03 2.30 -8.47
C ILE A 176 12.48 3.03 -9.69
N GLY A 177 11.81 2.28 -10.56
CA GLY A 177 11.07 2.81 -11.70
C GLY A 177 9.60 2.42 -11.61
N PRO A 178 8.66 3.29 -12.05
CA PRO A 178 7.26 2.92 -12.11
C PRO A 178 7.04 1.82 -13.16
N SER A 179 6.16 0.88 -12.85
CA SER A 179 5.66 -0.05 -13.86
C SER A 179 4.76 0.68 -14.86
N LEU A 180 4.64 0.15 -16.09
CA LEU A 180 3.71 0.69 -17.07
C LEU A 180 2.28 0.75 -16.52
N GLY A 181 1.83 -0.29 -15.82
CA GLY A 181 0.51 -0.31 -15.20
C GLY A 181 0.31 0.79 -14.14
N LEU A 182 1.37 1.17 -13.42
CA LEU A 182 1.30 2.31 -12.50
C LEU A 182 1.17 3.63 -13.27
N VAL A 183 1.92 3.80 -14.36
CA VAL A 183 1.80 4.99 -15.22
C VAL A 183 0.39 5.10 -15.80
N GLU A 184 -0.19 4.01 -16.27
CA GLU A 184 -1.55 3.96 -16.80
C GLU A 184 -2.64 4.15 -15.75
N ALA A 185 -2.34 3.95 -14.46
CA ALA A 185 -3.27 4.21 -13.38
C ALA A 185 -3.50 5.70 -13.09
N PHE A 186 -2.63 6.58 -13.59
CA PHE A 186 -2.84 8.03 -13.52
C PHE A 186 -3.64 8.49 -14.74
N ASP A 187 -4.69 9.25 -14.52
CA ASP A 187 -5.47 9.86 -15.58
C ASP A 187 -4.67 10.95 -16.33
N TYR A 188 -5.08 11.24 -17.56
CA TYR A 188 -4.56 12.40 -18.28
C TYR A 188 -5.05 13.71 -17.64
N LEU A 189 -4.34 14.82 -17.89
CA LEU A 189 -4.70 16.13 -17.34
C LEU A 189 -6.10 16.62 -17.75
N ASP A 190 -6.64 16.09 -18.84
CA ASP A 190 -8.00 16.33 -19.31
C ASP A 190 -9.06 15.47 -18.61
N GLY A 191 -8.65 14.62 -17.66
CA GLY A 191 -9.53 13.71 -16.90
C GLY A 191 -9.92 12.44 -17.65
N THR A 192 -9.34 12.19 -18.81
CA THR A 192 -9.57 10.91 -19.52
C THR A 192 -8.76 9.76 -18.89
N PRO A 193 -9.25 8.50 -19.00
CA PRO A 193 -8.57 7.34 -18.43
C PRO A 193 -7.11 7.23 -18.85
N GLY A 194 -6.28 6.82 -17.92
CA GLY A 194 -4.83 6.85 -18.01
C GLY A 194 -4.15 5.86 -18.95
N THR A 195 -4.89 4.98 -19.62
CA THR A 195 -4.33 4.06 -20.61
C THR A 195 -3.60 4.81 -21.71
N LEU A 196 -2.37 4.41 -22.01
CA LEU A 196 -1.56 5.08 -23.02
C LEU A 196 -2.21 4.99 -24.40
N ARG A 197 -2.22 6.12 -25.11
CA ARG A 197 -2.87 6.27 -26.41
C ARG A 197 -1.90 5.83 -27.52
N TYR A 198 -1.72 4.53 -27.71
CA TYR A 198 -0.85 3.99 -28.74
C TYR A 198 -1.61 3.52 -30.01
N LYS A 199 -2.95 3.57 -29.98
CA LYS A 199 -3.79 3.24 -31.12
C LYS A 199 -4.92 4.25 -31.29
N ASP A 200 -5.29 4.48 -32.54
CA ASP A 200 -6.51 5.16 -32.97
C ASP A 200 -7.28 4.20 -33.88
N GLY A 201 -8.34 3.60 -33.35
CA GLY A 201 -9.01 2.45 -34.00
C GLY A 201 -8.07 1.24 -34.12
N ASP A 202 -7.87 0.73 -35.34
CA ASP A 202 -6.97 -0.40 -35.63
C ASP A 202 -5.54 0.04 -35.92
N ASP A 203 -5.30 1.32 -36.18
CA ASP A 203 -4.00 1.86 -36.54
C ASP A 203 -3.17 2.24 -35.32
N TYR A 204 -1.84 2.05 -35.41
CA TYR A 204 -0.92 2.54 -34.40
C TYR A 204 -0.64 4.03 -34.61
N ILE A 205 -0.71 4.78 -33.51
CA ILE A 205 -0.32 6.20 -33.52
C ILE A 205 1.22 6.28 -33.63
N VAL A 206 1.68 7.08 -34.59
CA VAL A 206 3.10 7.40 -34.72
C VAL A 206 3.39 8.70 -34.00
N TYR A 207 4.27 8.65 -33.01
CA TYR A 207 4.75 9.81 -32.28
C TYR A 207 6.09 10.30 -32.81
N ASP A 208 6.29 11.61 -32.84
CA ASP A 208 7.56 12.22 -33.29
C ASP A 208 8.72 11.83 -32.39
N THR A 209 8.46 11.75 -31.10
CA THR A 209 9.42 11.24 -30.12
C THR A 209 8.79 10.19 -29.20
N PRO A 210 9.58 9.24 -28.64
CA PRO A 210 9.05 8.26 -27.69
C PRO A 210 8.37 8.87 -26.44
N SER A 211 8.75 10.09 -26.07
CA SER A 211 8.17 10.78 -24.92
C SER A 211 6.76 11.34 -25.19
N ASP A 212 6.39 11.53 -26.44
CA ASP A 212 5.10 12.14 -26.81
C ASP A 212 3.90 11.26 -26.43
N ILE A 213 4.11 9.95 -26.30
CA ILE A 213 3.09 9.02 -25.78
C ILE A 213 2.64 9.38 -24.35
N PHE A 214 3.48 10.09 -23.61
CA PHE A 214 3.19 10.54 -22.23
C PHE A 214 2.72 11.99 -22.18
N ALA A 215 2.50 12.65 -23.32
CA ALA A 215 2.07 14.03 -23.35
C ALA A 215 0.76 14.22 -22.59
N ASN A 216 0.73 15.19 -21.68
CA ASN A 216 -0.41 15.50 -20.81
C ASN A 216 -0.80 14.40 -19.79
N LYS A 217 0.12 13.51 -19.53
CA LYS A 217 -0.05 12.43 -18.55
C LYS A 217 0.31 12.84 -17.12
#